data_22e8849f3ec10aea430c4403b84ade0f
#
_entry.id   22e8849f3ec10aea430c4403b84ade0f
#
_cell.length_a   1.000
_cell.length_b   1.000
_cell.length_c   1.000
_cell.angle_alpha   90.00
_cell.angle_beta   90.00
_cell.angle_gamma   90.00
#
_symmetry.space_group_name_H-M   'P 1'
#
loop_
_entity.id
_entity.type
_entity.pdbx_description
1 polymer ?
#
loop_
_entity_poly.entity_id
_entity_poly.type
_entity_poly.pdbx_seq_one_letter_code
_entity_poly.pdbx_strand_id
1 'polypeptide(L)'
;MKILVLCSYGQNRSRYLAGYLSAKGHETDFDGVKNEDKSSVQGKIAWSDAVIAVTREIREKAQADFDLIGKKVFALDVDDRPQKAFLSLPILTGDEWVEFQEQHVYPKLIEQANKILNLDSNLK
;
A
#
# COMPACT_ATOMS: atom_id res chain seq x y z
N MET A 1 -4.84 2.06 -15.53
CA MET A 1 -4.12 3.10 -14.76
C MET A 1 -2.85 2.47 -14.19
N LYS A 2 -1.76 3.22 -14.16
CA LYS A 2 -0.51 2.77 -13.56
C LYS A 2 -0.50 3.13 -12.09
N ILE A 3 -0.49 2.11 -11.23
CA ILE A 3 -0.63 2.29 -9.78
C ILE A 3 0.61 1.76 -9.07
N LEU A 4 1.23 2.63 -8.27
CA LEU A 4 2.30 2.23 -7.35
C LEU A 4 1.72 2.11 -5.94
N VAL A 5 1.94 0.97 -5.30
CA VAL A 5 1.52 0.75 -3.91
C VAL A 5 2.73 0.80 -2.99
N LEU A 6 2.67 1.62 -1.95
CA LEU A 6 3.76 1.81 -1.00
C LEU A 6 3.39 1.32 0.40
N CYS A 7 4.32 0.60 1.03
CA CYS A 7 4.29 0.29 2.46
C CYS A 7 5.66 0.62 3.06
N SER A 8 6.00 0.10 4.24
CA SER A 8 7.27 0.44 4.88
C SER A 8 8.47 -0.11 4.10
N TYR A 9 8.47 -1.43 3.83
CA TYR A 9 9.61 -2.10 3.20
C TYR A 9 9.30 -2.71 1.82
N GLY A 10 8.05 -2.66 1.36
CA GLY A 10 7.66 -3.19 0.06
C GLY A 10 7.60 -4.72 0.00
N GLN A 11 7.35 -5.40 1.10
CA GLN A 11 7.43 -6.87 1.16
C GLN A 11 6.11 -7.58 1.46
N ASN A 12 5.12 -6.89 2.02
CA ASN A 12 3.88 -7.51 2.44
C ASN A 12 2.66 -6.81 1.86
N ARG A 13 2.19 -5.74 2.51
CA ARG A 13 0.94 -5.06 2.12
C ARG A 13 0.97 -4.52 0.71
N SER A 14 2.04 -3.85 0.32
CA SER A 14 2.17 -3.27 -1.01
C SER A 14 2.23 -4.35 -2.09
N ARG A 15 2.99 -5.41 -1.84
CA ARG A 15 3.13 -6.52 -2.78
C ARG A 15 1.78 -7.22 -3.00
N TYR A 16 1.05 -7.49 -1.92
CA TYR A 16 -0.24 -8.16 -2.00
C TYR A 16 -1.25 -7.31 -2.78
N LEU A 17 -1.38 -6.04 -2.41
CA LEU A 17 -2.36 -5.17 -3.05
C LEU A 17 -2.03 -4.91 -4.52
N ALA A 18 -0.76 -4.72 -4.86
CA ALA A 18 -0.34 -4.57 -6.25
C ALA A 18 -0.74 -5.80 -7.08
N GLY A 19 -0.54 -7.00 -6.54
CA GLY A 19 -0.95 -8.24 -7.21
C GLY A 19 -2.46 -8.32 -7.43
N TYR A 20 -3.24 -7.93 -6.42
CA TYR A 20 -4.70 -7.90 -6.52
C TYR A 20 -5.16 -6.92 -7.61
N LEU A 21 -4.61 -5.72 -7.62
CA LEU A 21 -4.98 -4.69 -8.60
C LEU A 21 -4.52 -5.06 -10.02
N SER A 22 -3.38 -5.73 -10.15
CA SER A 22 -2.93 -6.26 -11.43
C SER A 22 -3.92 -7.28 -11.99
N ALA A 23 -4.45 -8.16 -11.14
CA ALA A 23 -5.47 -9.12 -11.56
C ALA A 23 -6.79 -8.45 -11.97
N LYS A 24 -7.02 -7.21 -11.55
CA LYS A 24 -8.18 -6.40 -11.94
C LYS A 24 -7.95 -5.59 -13.23
N GLY A 25 -6.78 -5.70 -13.85
CA GLY A 25 -6.50 -5.06 -15.13
C GLY A 25 -5.68 -3.79 -15.06
N HIS A 26 -5.17 -3.41 -13.88
CA HIS A 26 -4.27 -2.26 -13.74
C HIS A 26 -2.82 -2.66 -13.98
N GLU A 27 -2.00 -1.72 -14.44
CA GLU A 27 -0.55 -1.87 -14.42
C GLU A 27 -0.07 -1.46 -13.04
N THR A 28 0.63 -2.34 -12.33
CA THR A 28 0.98 -2.09 -10.93
C THR A 28 2.44 -2.37 -10.65
N ASP A 29 2.95 -1.68 -9.63
CA ASP A 29 4.22 -1.99 -9.01
C ASP A 29 4.11 -1.68 -7.52
N PHE A 30 5.11 -2.05 -6.76
CA PHE A 30 5.12 -1.85 -5.32
C PHE A 30 6.54 -1.55 -4.83
N ASP A 31 6.63 -0.87 -3.69
CA ASP A 31 7.91 -0.59 -3.04
C ASP A 31 7.68 -0.16 -1.59
N GLY A 32 8.77 0.12 -0.89
CA GLY A 32 8.76 0.57 0.50
C GLY A 32 9.36 1.96 0.64
N VAL A 33 8.71 2.82 1.42
CA VAL A 33 9.23 4.17 1.69
C VAL A 33 10.54 4.15 2.48
N LYS A 34 10.84 3.04 3.14
CA LYS A 34 12.10 2.84 3.87
C LYS A 34 13.18 2.15 3.04
N ASN A 35 12.93 1.90 1.75
CA ASN A 35 13.95 1.39 0.85
C ASN A 35 15.11 2.38 0.78
N GLU A 36 16.33 1.89 0.98
CA GLU A 36 17.55 2.72 0.96
C GLU A 36 17.85 3.26 -0.43
N ASP A 37 17.44 2.54 -1.47
CA ASP A 37 17.56 3.01 -2.85
C ASP A 37 16.40 3.96 -3.18
N LYS A 38 16.56 5.22 -2.78
CA LYS A 38 15.54 6.25 -2.99
C LYS A 38 15.30 6.54 -4.47
N SER A 39 16.33 6.42 -5.30
CA SER A 39 16.19 6.68 -6.74
C SER A 39 15.30 5.62 -7.42
N SER A 40 15.38 4.37 -6.98
CA SER A 40 14.49 3.30 -7.46
C SER A 40 13.03 3.61 -7.14
N VAL A 41 12.74 4.03 -5.91
CA VAL A 41 11.38 4.39 -5.50
C VAL A 41 10.89 5.60 -6.29
N GLN A 42 11.71 6.64 -6.43
CA GLN A 42 11.35 7.84 -7.20
C GLN A 42 11.07 7.50 -8.67
N GLY A 43 11.83 6.58 -9.25
CA GLY A 43 11.59 6.12 -10.63
C GLY A 43 10.22 5.44 -10.79
N LYS A 44 9.83 4.63 -9.83
CA LYS A 44 8.51 4.00 -9.83
C LYS A 44 7.38 5.03 -9.64
N ILE A 45 7.60 6.04 -8.80
CA ILE A 45 6.65 7.15 -8.65
C ILE A 45 6.49 7.89 -9.97
N ALA A 46 7.59 8.21 -10.65
CA ALA A 46 7.55 8.91 -11.93
C ALA A 46 6.79 8.11 -13.00
N TRP A 47 6.93 6.79 -12.98
CA TRP A 47 6.22 5.89 -13.89
C TRP A 47 4.71 5.86 -13.63
N SER A 48 4.27 6.03 -12.38
CA SER A 48 2.88 5.83 -11.97
C SER A 48 1.96 7.00 -12.33
N ASP A 49 0.67 6.72 -12.44
CA ASP A 49 -0.39 7.72 -12.50
C ASP A 49 -0.93 8.03 -11.11
N ALA A 50 -0.96 7.00 -10.25
CA ALA A 50 -1.48 7.09 -8.90
C ALA A 50 -0.58 6.34 -7.93
N VAL A 51 -0.52 6.84 -6.70
CA VAL A 51 0.22 6.22 -5.59
C VAL A 51 -0.76 5.92 -4.47
N ILE A 52 -0.76 4.68 -4.02
CA ILE A 52 -1.56 4.26 -2.87
C ILE A 52 -0.61 3.91 -1.73
N ALA A 53 -0.67 4.68 -0.65
CA ALA A 53 0.04 4.38 0.58
C ALA A 53 -0.88 3.57 1.51
N VAL A 54 -0.37 2.52 2.12
CA VAL A 54 -1.19 1.62 2.93
C VAL A 54 -1.64 2.23 4.27
N THR A 55 -0.98 3.30 4.71
CA THR A 55 -1.40 4.11 5.87
C THR A 55 -1.13 5.58 5.60
N ARG A 56 -1.75 6.45 6.43
CA ARG A 56 -1.48 7.88 6.39
C ARG A 56 -0.01 8.18 6.69
N GLU A 57 0.58 7.47 7.63
CA GLU A 57 1.99 7.64 8.01
C GLU A 57 2.91 7.36 6.82
N ILE A 58 2.63 6.31 6.05
CA ILE A 58 3.39 5.98 4.84
C ILE A 58 3.24 7.11 3.81
N ARG A 59 2.03 7.66 3.62
CA ARG A 59 1.81 8.79 2.72
C ARG A 59 2.62 10.01 3.14
N GLU A 60 2.60 10.34 4.43
CA GLU A 60 3.35 11.49 4.95
C GLU A 60 4.85 11.33 4.73
N LYS A 61 5.38 10.12 4.94
CA LYS A 61 6.79 9.84 4.68
C LYS A 61 7.12 9.94 3.19
N ALA A 62 6.25 9.44 2.33
CA ALA A 62 6.44 9.55 0.89
C ALA A 62 6.45 11.01 0.44
N GLN A 63 5.54 11.82 0.97
CA GLN A 63 5.47 13.25 0.66
C GLN A 63 6.70 14.02 1.15
N ALA A 64 7.31 13.59 2.26
CA ALA A 64 8.51 14.22 2.80
C ALA A 64 9.77 13.84 2.02
N ASP A 65 9.86 12.60 1.53
CA ASP A 65 11.08 12.06 0.97
C ASP A 65 11.11 12.04 -0.56
N PHE A 66 9.97 12.15 -1.23
CA PHE A 66 9.85 11.99 -2.69
C PHE A 66 9.02 13.08 -3.33
N ASP A 67 9.22 13.26 -4.65
CA ASP A 67 8.41 14.16 -5.45
C ASP A 67 7.18 13.41 -5.97
N LEU A 68 6.00 13.89 -5.56
CA LEU A 68 4.70 13.33 -5.95
C LEU A 68 3.88 14.31 -6.80
N ILE A 69 4.49 15.35 -7.32
CA ILE A 69 3.79 16.37 -8.11
C ILE A 69 3.13 15.75 -9.34
N GLY A 70 1.85 16.09 -9.54
CA GLY A 70 1.07 15.58 -10.67
C GLY A 70 0.51 14.17 -10.49
N LYS A 71 0.72 13.55 -9.33
CA LYS A 71 0.22 12.22 -9.04
C LYS A 71 -1.05 12.28 -8.19
N LYS A 72 -1.96 11.35 -8.42
CA LYS A 72 -3.06 11.09 -7.49
C LYS A 72 -2.47 10.29 -6.33
N VAL A 73 -2.61 10.79 -5.11
CA VAL A 73 -2.02 10.16 -3.92
C VAL A 73 -3.14 9.82 -2.93
N PHE A 74 -3.25 8.55 -2.62
CA PHE A 74 -4.26 8.03 -1.70
C PHE A 74 -3.59 7.39 -0.49
N ALA A 75 -4.26 7.44 0.66
CA ALA A 75 -3.83 6.71 1.85
C ALA A 75 -4.94 5.79 2.30
N LEU A 76 -4.59 4.53 2.56
CA LEU A 76 -5.44 3.58 3.25
C LEU A 76 -5.16 3.67 4.75
N ASP A 77 -5.87 2.89 5.53
CA ASP A 77 -5.66 2.78 6.97
C ASP A 77 -5.58 1.30 7.35
N VAL A 78 -4.49 0.66 6.91
CA VAL A 78 -4.29 -0.79 7.12
C VAL A 78 -2.91 -1.05 7.68
N ASP A 79 -2.84 -1.23 9.00
CA ASP A 79 -1.63 -1.64 9.70
C ASP A 79 -1.54 -3.17 9.69
N ASP A 80 -0.36 -3.72 9.44
CA ASP A 80 -0.14 -5.16 9.41
C ASP A 80 0.39 -5.75 10.71
N ARG A 81 0.48 -4.93 11.77
CA ARG A 81 0.95 -5.37 13.07
C ARG A 81 -0.23 -5.85 13.92
N PRO A 82 -0.23 -7.12 14.38
CA PRO A 82 -1.31 -7.63 15.22
C PRO A 82 -1.57 -6.79 16.46
N GLN A 83 -0.52 -6.25 17.06
CA GLN A 83 -0.62 -5.41 18.27
C GLN A 83 -1.34 -4.10 18.04
N LYS A 84 -1.36 -3.60 16.80
CA LYS A 84 -2.10 -2.39 16.43
C LYS A 84 -3.57 -2.67 16.17
N ALA A 85 -3.88 -3.85 15.62
CA ALA A 85 -5.26 -4.26 15.37
C ALA A 85 -5.96 -4.76 16.63
N PHE A 86 -5.23 -5.51 17.47
CA PHE A 86 -5.74 -6.12 18.70
C PHE A 86 -4.71 -5.97 19.81
N LEU A 87 -4.90 -5.01 20.69
CA LEU A 87 -3.93 -4.63 21.73
C LEU A 87 -3.57 -5.76 22.68
N SER A 88 -4.44 -6.77 22.84
CA SER A 88 -4.23 -7.88 23.77
C SER A 88 -3.51 -9.07 23.14
N LEU A 89 -3.24 -9.04 21.84
CA LEU A 89 -2.57 -10.17 21.19
C LEU A 89 -1.06 -10.14 21.44
N PRO A 90 -0.45 -11.33 21.60
CA PRO A 90 1.01 -11.43 21.64
C PRO A 90 1.61 -11.17 20.25
N ILE A 91 2.92 -11.07 20.18
CA ILE A 91 3.62 -10.99 18.89
C ILE A 91 3.44 -12.32 18.17
N LEU A 92 2.87 -12.27 16.96
CA LEU A 92 2.66 -13.45 16.14
C LEU A 92 3.87 -13.68 15.23
N THR A 93 4.19 -14.95 15.00
CA THR A 93 5.29 -15.36 14.12
C THR A 93 4.87 -16.54 13.25
N GLY A 94 5.60 -16.76 12.14
CA GLY A 94 5.39 -17.92 11.29
C GLY A 94 3.98 -17.99 10.71
N ASP A 95 3.36 -19.15 10.80
CA ASP A 95 2.04 -19.43 10.23
C ASP A 95 0.93 -18.59 10.87
N GLU A 96 1.05 -18.30 12.16
CA GLU A 96 0.08 -17.45 12.86
C GLU A 96 0.08 -16.02 12.30
N TRP A 97 1.24 -15.50 11.99
CA TRP A 97 1.38 -14.18 11.37
C TRP A 97 0.77 -14.17 9.97
N VAL A 98 1.06 -15.20 9.16
CA VAL A 98 0.49 -15.34 7.81
C VAL A 98 -1.03 -15.41 7.86
N GLU A 99 -1.57 -16.23 8.77
CA GLU A 99 -3.02 -16.35 8.95
C GLU A 99 -3.64 -15.01 9.36
N PHE A 100 -3.01 -14.25 10.25
CA PHE A 100 -3.47 -12.92 10.62
C PHE A 100 -3.52 -11.97 9.41
N GLN A 101 -2.47 -12.01 8.56
CA GLN A 101 -2.44 -11.19 7.35
C GLN A 101 -3.60 -11.55 6.42
N GLU A 102 -3.83 -12.83 6.17
CA GLU A 102 -4.88 -13.31 5.27
C GLU A 102 -6.29 -13.01 5.78
N GLN A 103 -6.52 -13.08 7.09
CA GLN A 103 -7.84 -12.90 7.68
C GLN A 103 -8.18 -11.45 8.01
N HIS A 104 -7.20 -10.62 8.35
CA HIS A 104 -7.45 -9.29 8.88
C HIS A 104 -6.81 -8.16 8.07
N VAL A 105 -5.66 -8.37 7.47
CA VAL A 105 -4.93 -7.32 6.77
C VAL A 105 -5.34 -7.25 5.29
N TYR A 106 -5.24 -8.34 4.58
CA TYR A 106 -5.50 -8.38 3.14
C TYR A 106 -6.94 -8.02 2.76
N PRO A 107 -7.98 -8.52 3.48
CA PRO A 107 -9.34 -8.10 3.17
C PRO A 107 -9.57 -6.59 3.32
N LYS A 108 -8.94 -5.96 4.31
CA LYS A 108 -9.03 -4.52 4.50
C LYS A 108 -8.35 -3.73 3.38
N LEU A 109 -7.20 -4.23 2.90
CA LEU A 109 -6.52 -3.61 1.76
C LEU A 109 -7.43 -3.60 0.53
N ILE A 110 -8.05 -4.73 0.23
CA ILE A 110 -8.96 -4.88 -0.91
C ILE A 110 -10.17 -3.94 -0.77
N GLU A 111 -10.82 -3.97 0.39
CA GLU A 111 -12.00 -3.14 0.65
C GLU A 111 -11.70 -1.66 0.49
N GLN A 112 -10.65 -1.18 1.12
CA GLN A 112 -10.29 0.23 1.10
C GLN A 112 -9.82 0.69 -0.28
N ALA A 113 -9.02 -0.14 -0.97
CA ALA A 113 -8.56 0.17 -2.31
C ALA A 113 -9.73 0.26 -3.30
N ASN A 114 -10.66 -0.68 -3.24
CA ASN A 114 -11.85 -0.65 -4.10
C ASN A 114 -12.70 0.59 -3.87
N LYS A 115 -12.86 1.02 -2.63
CA LYS A 115 -13.57 2.26 -2.29
C LYS A 115 -12.94 3.47 -2.96
N ILE A 116 -11.63 3.61 -2.84
CA ILE A 116 -10.89 4.74 -3.39
C ILE A 116 -10.98 4.75 -4.92
N LEU A 117 -10.77 3.61 -5.55
CA LEU A 117 -10.78 3.51 -7.01
C LEU A 117 -12.20 3.73 -7.59
N ASN A 118 -13.23 3.27 -6.89
CA ASN A 118 -14.61 3.54 -7.29
C ASN A 118 -14.96 5.02 -7.19
N LEU A 119 -14.52 5.70 -6.12
CA LEU A 119 -14.71 7.13 -5.97
C LEU A 119 -13.99 7.92 -7.07
N ASP A 120 -12.75 7.55 -7.38
CA ASP A 120 -11.97 8.18 -8.44
C ASP A 120 -12.66 7.99 -9.80
N SER A 121 -13.16 6.79 -10.09
CA SER A 121 -13.89 6.50 -11.32
C SER A 121 -15.18 7.31 -11.44
N ASN A 122 -15.88 7.52 -10.32
CA ASN A 122 -17.12 8.31 -10.30
C ASN A 122 -16.87 9.81 -10.50
N LEU A 123 -15.66 10.27 -10.25
CA LEU A 123 -15.29 11.69 -10.43
C LEU A 123 -14.88 12.01 -11.86
N LYS A 124 -14.75 11.02 -12.68
CA LYS A 124 -14.47 11.19 -14.11
C LYS A 124 -15.79 11.45 -14.83
#